data_65e21869ca75e977f32b17cb30e04d65
#
_entry.id   65e21869ca75e977f32b17cb30e04d65
#
_cell.length_a   1.000
_cell.length_b   1.000
_cell.length_c   1.000
_cell.angle_alpha   90.00
_cell.angle_beta   90.00
_cell.angle_gamma   90.00
#
_symmetry.space_group_name_H-M   'P 1'
#
loop_
_entity.id
_entity.type
_entity.pdbx_description
1 polymer ?
#
loop_
_entity_poly.entity_id
_entity_poly.type
_entity_poly.pdbx_seq_one_letter_code
_entity_poly.pdbx_strand_id
1 'polypeptide(L)'
;MSRWIALLAAGFLASAPALAKVEPFPTAFKVRDIPVDGATIHTRVGGSGPIVLLLHGFGDTGDMWSPLATRLAKDHTVVVPDLRGMGLSSHPETGYDKKSEARDIASVLHSLGLDGPTALVTHDIGNMVGYAFAAQNRGRVTRWVVMDAPLPGLGHWDDVVKDQRTWHFDFFGPDEERLVAGRERLYLDRFYNELSADPKHIDEITRQHYAALYSRPKAIHNAFAQFAAFRQDAKDNQAFLAEGKLTMPVLAIGGEKSFGIGFANEIEFAATNVRPLSVANSGHWLMEEQPETTMNAIMGFLAEKDSH
;
A
#
# COMPACT_ATOMS: atom_id res chain seq x y z
N MET A 1 2.33 68.35 -9.93
CA MET A 1 1.45 67.23 -10.31
C MET A 1 2.18 65.92 -10.01
N SER A 2 2.02 65.40 -8.81
CA SER A 2 2.71 64.13 -8.39
C SER A 2 1.71 62.98 -8.50
N ARG A 3 2.01 61.97 -9.36
CA ARG A 3 1.25 60.76 -9.48
C ARG A 3 1.78 59.73 -8.49
N TRP A 4 0.94 59.33 -7.55
CA TRP A 4 1.17 58.20 -6.65
C TRP A 4 0.78 56.92 -7.37
N ILE A 5 1.72 55.98 -7.58
CA ILE A 5 1.46 54.62 -8.07
C ILE A 5 1.28 53.75 -6.82
N ALA A 6 0.08 53.26 -6.62
CA ALA A 6 -0.22 52.27 -5.60
C ALA A 6 0.17 50.89 -6.14
N LEU A 7 1.18 50.23 -5.57
CA LEU A 7 1.49 48.84 -5.75
C LEU A 7 0.48 47.99 -4.95
N LEU A 8 -0.38 47.26 -5.66
CA LEU A 8 -1.18 46.19 -5.09
C LEU A 8 -0.28 44.93 -4.93
N ALA A 9 0.12 44.64 -3.71
CA ALA A 9 0.75 43.36 -3.37
C ALA A 9 -0.34 42.29 -3.32
N ALA A 10 -0.42 41.45 -4.35
CA ALA A 10 -1.22 40.23 -4.33
C ALA A 10 -0.52 39.19 -3.39
N GLY A 11 -1.03 39.13 -2.15
CA GLY A 11 -0.61 38.08 -1.23
C GLY A 11 -1.09 36.69 -1.71
N PHE A 12 -0.18 35.88 -2.13
CA PHE A 12 -0.42 34.43 -2.27
C PHE A 12 -0.63 33.86 -0.88
N LEU A 13 -1.88 33.62 -0.50
CA LEU A 13 -2.19 32.73 0.62
C LEU A 13 -1.80 31.31 0.20
N ALA A 14 -0.63 30.87 0.60
CA ALA A 14 -0.30 29.47 0.57
C ALA A 14 -1.28 28.75 1.51
N SER A 15 -2.24 28.03 0.98
CA SER A 15 -3.06 27.12 1.79
C SER A 15 -2.13 26.14 2.47
N ALA A 16 -2.17 26.05 3.81
CA ALA A 16 -1.49 25.01 4.54
C ALA A 16 -1.96 23.65 3.97
N PRO A 17 -1.06 22.68 3.77
CA PRO A 17 -1.47 21.36 3.34
C PRO A 17 -2.48 20.82 4.35
N ALA A 18 -3.63 20.35 3.87
CA ALA A 18 -4.60 19.68 4.71
C ALA A 18 -3.93 18.44 5.28
N LEU A 19 -3.92 18.30 6.61
CA LEU A 19 -3.44 17.09 7.28
C LEU A 19 -4.27 15.92 6.77
N ALA A 20 -3.60 14.87 6.29
CA ALA A 20 -4.30 13.67 5.85
C ALA A 20 -4.98 13.01 7.05
N LYS A 21 -6.28 12.86 6.95
CA LYS A 21 -7.14 12.22 7.95
C LYS A 21 -7.75 10.98 7.31
N VAL A 22 -7.81 9.88 8.06
CA VAL A 22 -8.59 8.71 7.62
C VAL A 22 -10.03 9.14 7.39
N GLU A 23 -10.46 9.05 6.14
CA GLU A 23 -11.82 9.40 5.73
C GLU A 23 -12.66 8.11 5.57
N PRO A 24 -13.92 8.11 6.03
CA PRO A 24 -14.78 6.96 5.80
C PRO A 24 -15.06 6.81 4.29
N PHE A 25 -15.19 5.56 3.83
CA PHE A 25 -15.62 5.31 2.46
C PHE A 25 -17.02 5.87 2.22
N PRO A 26 -17.28 6.48 1.04
CA PRO A 26 -18.62 6.93 0.66
C PRO A 26 -19.64 5.78 0.70
N THR A 27 -20.90 6.08 0.97
CA THR A 27 -22.00 5.09 1.04
C THR A 27 -22.24 4.33 -0.29
N ALA A 28 -21.70 4.84 -1.39
CA ALA A 28 -21.67 4.15 -2.69
C ALA A 28 -20.81 2.89 -2.67
N PHE A 29 -19.79 2.82 -1.81
CA PHE A 29 -19.00 1.60 -1.62
C PHE A 29 -19.81 0.57 -0.82
N LYS A 30 -19.81 -0.66 -1.29
CA LYS A 30 -20.43 -1.79 -0.62
C LYS A 30 -19.37 -2.61 0.10
N VAL A 31 -19.62 -2.89 1.36
CA VAL A 31 -18.81 -3.81 2.15
C VAL A 31 -19.22 -5.25 1.84
N ARG A 32 -18.23 -6.12 1.69
CA ARG A 32 -18.37 -7.57 1.52
C ARG A 32 -17.34 -8.28 2.38
N ASP A 33 -17.81 -9.19 3.21
CA ASP A 33 -16.95 -10.14 3.93
C ASP A 33 -16.94 -11.43 3.12
N ILE A 34 -15.83 -11.66 2.42
CA ILE A 34 -15.70 -12.71 1.40
C ILE A 34 -14.91 -13.88 1.98
N PRO A 35 -15.53 -15.08 2.10
CA PRO A 35 -14.81 -16.28 2.49
C PRO A 35 -13.76 -16.68 1.45
N VAL A 36 -12.56 -16.98 1.95
CA VAL A 36 -11.43 -17.50 1.18
C VAL A 36 -10.88 -18.74 1.90
N ASP A 37 -9.79 -19.34 1.41
CA ASP A 37 -9.19 -20.50 2.06
C ASP A 37 -8.68 -20.15 3.48
N GLY A 38 -9.36 -20.65 4.49
CA GLY A 38 -9.02 -20.47 5.90
C GLY A 38 -9.21 -19.07 6.46
N ALA A 39 -9.80 -18.13 5.71
CA ALA A 39 -10.02 -16.75 6.18
C ALA A 39 -11.32 -16.13 5.62
N THR A 40 -11.63 -14.94 6.12
CA THR A 40 -12.65 -14.04 5.56
C THR A 40 -12.00 -12.69 5.31
N ILE A 41 -12.08 -12.20 4.09
CA ILE A 41 -11.49 -10.94 3.66
C ILE A 41 -12.54 -9.84 3.62
N HIS A 42 -12.36 -8.84 4.47
CA HIS A 42 -13.18 -7.65 4.48
C HIS A 42 -12.84 -6.78 3.29
N THR A 43 -13.81 -6.52 2.42
CA THR A 43 -13.56 -5.86 1.13
C THR A 43 -14.57 -4.75 0.89
N ARG A 44 -14.09 -3.59 0.45
CA ARG A 44 -14.90 -2.47 0.02
C ARG A 44 -14.89 -2.41 -1.51
N VAL A 45 -16.07 -2.33 -2.13
CA VAL A 45 -16.21 -2.31 -3.59
C VAL A 45 -17.11 -1.16 -4.01
N GLY A 46 -16.66 -0.37 -4.97
CA GLY A 46 -17.42 0.79 -5.48
C GLY A 46 -17.11 1.11 -6.93
N GLY A 47 -17.96 1.94 -7.54
CA GLY A 47 -17.81 2.39 -8.92
C GLY A 47 -18.18 1.36 -9.97
N SER A 48 -17.85 1.67 -11.23
CA SER A 48 -18.06 0.78 -12.39
C SER A 48 -17.07 1.15 -13.50
N GLY A 49 -16.60 0.14 -14.26
CA GLY A 49 -15.59 0.30 -15.31
C GLY A 49 -14.45 -0.68 -15.16
N PRO A 50 -13.26 -0.38 -15.75
CA PRO A 50 -12.06 -1.21 -15.58
C PRO A 50 -11.74 -1.46 -14.10
N ILE A 51 -11.19 -2.63 -13.79
CA ILE A 51 -10.93 -3.05 -12.41
C ILE A 51 -9.63 -2.42 -11.91
N VAL A 52 -9.69 -1.77 -10.75
CA VAL A 52 -8.52 -1.32 -9.97
C VAL A 52 -8.55 -1.97 -8.59
N LEU A 53 -7.49 -2.66 -8.24
CA LEU A 53 -7.28 -3.30 -6.94
C LEU A 53 -6.29 -2.47 -6.13
N LEU A 54 -6.66 -2.09 -4.91
CA LEU A 54 -5.83 -1.29 -4.00
C LEU A 54 -5.42 -2.14 -2.80
N LEU A 55 -4.11 -2.38 -2.61
CA LEU A 55 -3.56 -3.20 -1.54
C LEU A 55 -2.71 -2.36 -0.59
N HIS A 56 -3.09 -2.34 0.68
CA HIS A 56 -2.40 -1.62 1.76
C HIS A 56 -1.24 -2.42 2.33
N GLY A 57 -0.48 -1.80 3.23
CA GLY A 57 0.62 -2.40 3.96
C GLY A 57 0.45 -2.47 5.47
N PHE A 58 1.58 -2.67 6.16
CA PHE A 58 1.65 -2.64 7.60
C PHE A 58 1.54 -1.21 8.13
N GLY A 59 0.91 -1.05 9.30
CA GLY A 59 0.64 0.26 9.90
C GLY A 59 -0.63 0.92 9.40
N ASP A 60 -1.12 0.49 8.23
CA ASP A 60 -2.35 0.92 7.58
C ASP A 60 -3.37 -0.21 7.48
N THR A 61 -4.49 0.07 6.86
CA THR A 61 -5.51 -0.88 6.38
C THR A 61 -6.08 -0.37 5.05
N GLY A 62 -7.05 -1.06 4.46
CA GLY A 62 -7.74 -0.57 3.27
C GLY A 62 -8.28 0.86 3.41
N ASP A 63 -8.43 1.37 4.63
CA ASP A 63 -8.97 2.71 4.88
C ASP A 63 -8.04 3.83 4.37
N MET A 64 -6.72 3.61 4.25
CA MET A 64 -5.79 4.57 3.64
C MET A 64 -6.19 4.96 2.21
N TRP A 65 -6.85 4.05 1.52
CA TRP A 65 -7.21 4.22 0.12
C TRP A 65 -8.51 5.00 -0.11
N SER A 66 -9.28 5.34 0.95
CA SER A 66 -10.60 5.98 0.79
C SER A 66 -10.59 7.23 -0.12
N PRO A 67 -9.63 8.18 0.00
CA PRO A 67 -9.57 9.35 -0.88
C PRO A 67 -9.33 8.97 -2.35
N LEU A 68 -8.38 8.07 -2.62
CA LEU A 68 -8.07 7.61 -3.96
C LEU A 68 -9.22 6.78 -4.56
N ALA A 69 -9.75 5.84 -3.78
CA ALA A 69 -10.86 4.98 -4.17
C ALA A 69 -12.09 5.80 -4.57
N THR A 70 -12.39 6.87 -3.81
CA THR A 70 -13.48 7.81 -4.11
C THR A 70 -13.31 8.50 -5.47
N ARG A 71 -12.09 8.85 -5.83
CA ARG A 71 -11.78 9.47 -7.13
C ARG A 71 -11.89 8.45 -8.27
N LEU A 72 -11.28 7.28 -8.10
CA LEU A 72 -11.26 6.21 -9.10
C LEU A 72 -12.66 5.62 -9.36
N ALA A 73 -13.52 5.56 -8.35
CA ALA A 73 -14.88 5.00 -8.50
C ALA A 73 -15.80 5.80 -9.46
N LYS A 74 -15.36 6.96 -9.96
CA LYS A 74 -16.11 7.72 -10.97
C LYS A 74 -16.13 7.03 -12.33
N ASP A 75 -15.09 6.24 -12.64
CA ASP A 75 -14.89 5.61 -13.96
C ASP A 75 -14.25 4.22 -13.90
N HIS A 76 -13.99 3.69 -12.68
CA HIS A 76 -13.43 2.36 -12.44
C HIS A 76 -14.27 1.56 -11.45
N THR A 77 -14.19 0.24 -11.54
CA THR A 77 -14.58 -0.65 -10.45
C THR A 77 -13.42 -0.78 -9.49
N VAL A 78 -13.56 -0.24 -8.30
CA VAL A 78 -12.49 -0.19 -7.28
C VAL A 78 -12.74 -1.24 -6.22
N VAL A 79 -11.72 -2.07 -5.96
CA VAL A 79 -11.75 -3.15 -4.95
C VAL A 79 -10.67 -2.86 -3.92
N VAL A 80 -11.06 -2.76 -2.64
CA VAL A 80 -10.18 -2.42 -1.53
C VAL A 80 -10.35 -3.43 -0.41
N PRO A 81 -9.59 -4.54 -0.42
CA PRO A 81 -9.58 -5.50 0.67
C PRO A 81 -8.73 -5.00 1.84
N ASP A 82 -9.08 -5.39 3.06
CA ASP A 82 -8.12 -5.50 4.13
C ASP A 82 -7.38 -6.84 3.96
N LEU A 83 -6.04 -6.84 4.00
CA LEU A 83 -5.25 -8.05 3.85
C LEU A 83 -5.55 -9.06 4.98
N ARG A 84 -5.23 -10.34 4.75
CA ARG A 84 -5.37 -11.41 5.74
C ARG A 84 -4.76 -11.01 7.08
N GLY A 85 -5.52 -11.14 8.17
CA GLY A 85 -5.06 -10.82 9.51
C GLY A 85 -4.92 -9.34 9.84
N MET A 86 -5.31 -8.44 8.92
CA MET A 86 -5.25 -7.00 9.11
C MET A 86 -6.62 -6.34 9.02
N GLY A 87 -6.74 -5.13 9.54
CA GLY A 87 -7.95 -4.33 9.48
C GLY A 87 -9.17 -5.06 10.04
N LEU A 88 -10.21 -5.18 9.24
CA LEU A 88 -11.47 -5.87 9.58
C LEU A 88 -11.52 -7.30 9.03
N SER A 89 -10.52 -7.77 8.30
CA SER A 89 -10.39 -9.16 7.89
C SER A 89 -10.25 -10.09 9.10
N SER A 90 -10.54 -11.39 8.92
CA SER A 90 -10.39 -12.38 9.98
C SER A 90 -8.92 -12.63 10.32
N HIS A 91 -8.68 -13.15 11.51
CA HIS A 91 -7.36 -13.39 12.10
C HIS A 91 -7.05 -14.90 12.18
N PRO A 92 -6.75 -15.59 11.06
CA PRO A 92 -6.38 -17.01 11.06
C PRO A 92 -4.96 -17.24 11.63
N GLU A 93 -4.65 -18.50 11.93
CA GLU A 93 -3.33 -18.86 12.50
C GLU A 93 -2.22 -18.97 11.43
N THR A 94 -2.57 -19.11 10.15
CA THR A 94 -1.60 -19.40 9.07
C THR A 94 -1.97 -18.73 7.75
N GLY A 95 -1.11 -18.87 6.74
CA GLY A 95 -1.36 -18.39 5.38
C GLY A 95 -0.88 -16.97 5.13
N TYR A 96 0.14 -16.52 5.85
CA TYR A 96 0.69 -15.16 5.78
C TYR A 96 1.84 -15.03 4.77
N ASP A 97 2.20 -16.10 4.06
CA ASP A 97 3.06 -15.97 2.89
C ASP A 97 2.31 -15.26 1.75
N LYS A 98 3.01 -14.41 1.01
CA LYS A 98 2.39 -13.52 0.02
C LYS A 98 1.82 -14.25 -1.18
N LYS A 99 2.31 -15.48 -1.42
CA LYS A 99 1.73 -16.39 -2.42
C LYS A 99 0.34 -16.87 -2.01
N SER A 100 0.11 -17.14 -0.72
CA SER A 100 -1.20 -17.51 -0.17
C SER A 100 -2.15 -16.32 -0.14
N GLU A 101 -1.68 -15.15 0.32
CA GLU A 101 -2.49 -13.92 0.31
C GLU A 101 -2.87 -13.48 -1.11
N ALA A 102 -1.99 -13.67 -2.10
CA ALA A 102 -2.33 -13.41 -3.49
C ALA A 102 -3.45 -14.33 -4.01
N ARG A 103 -3.55 -15.58 -3.51
CA ARG A 103 -4.69 -16.47 -3.80
C ARG A 103 -5.97 -15.99 -3.13
N ASP A 104 -5.88 -15.42 -1.92
CA ASP A 104 -7.03 -14.77 -1.29
C ASP A 104 -7.58 -13.66 -2.18
N ILE A 105 -6.70 -12.80 -2.68
CA ILE A 105 -7.07 -11.70 -3.58
C ILE A 105 -7.70 -12.23 -4.87
N ALA A 106 -7.15 -13.29 -5.47
CA ALA A 106 -7.77 -13.92 -6.64
C ALA A 106 -9.18 -14.45 -6.34
N SER A 107 -9.36 -15.07 -5.18
CA SER A 107 -10.65 -15.60 -4.70
C SER A 107 -11.66 -14.48 -4.42
N VAL A 108 -11.20 -13.35 -3.85
CA VAL A 108 -12.01 -12.14 -3.65
C VAL A 108 -12.53 -11.62 -4.98
N LEU A 109 -11.66 -11.41 -5.95
CA LEU A 109 -12.04 -10.90 -7.27
C LEU A 109 -13.00 -11.88 -7.97
N HIS A 110 -12.73 -13.18 -7.91
CA HIS A 110 -13.61 -14.21 -8.47
C HIS A 110 -15.00 -14.20 -7.84
N SER A 111 -15.08 -14.12 -6.51
CA SER A 111 -16.36 -14.06 -5.76
C SER A 111 -17.19 -12.82 -6.10
N LEU A 112 -16.52 -11.76 -6.55
CA LEU A 112 -17.17 -10.53 -7.01
C LEU A 112 -17.55 -10.57 -8.51
N GLY A 113 -17.20 -11.63 -9.24
CA GLY A 113 -17.38 -11.72 -10.69
C GLY A 113 -16.42 -10.81 -11.48
N LEU A 114 -15.28 -10.47 -10.89
CA LEU A 114 -14.28 -9.54 -11.43
C LEU A 114 -13.03 -10.27 -11.93
N ASP A 115 -13.19 -11.27 -12.81
CA ASP A 115 -12.10 -12.10 -13.33
C ASP A 115 -11.30 -11.47 -14.49
N GLY A 116 -11.68 -10.27 -14.90
CA GLY A 116 -11.08 -9.56 -16.04
C GLY A 116 -9.72 -8.92 -15.77
N PRO A 117 -9.19 -8.19 -16.80
CA PRO A 117 -7.98 -7.40 -16.68
C PRO A 117 -8.05 -6.43 -15.49
N THR A 118 -6.97 -6.35 -14.72
CA THR A 118 -6.94 -5.64 -13.43
C THR A 118 -5.70 -4.76 -13.35
N ALA A 119 -5.87 -3.49 -12.99
CA ALA A 119 -4.77 -2.62 -12.58
C ALA A 119 -4.54 -2.77 -11.08
N LEU A 120 -3.26 -2.72 -10.65
CA LEU A 120 -2.86 -2.79 -9.25
C LEU A 120 -2.31 -1.45 -8.77
N VAL A 121 -2.69 -1.05 -7.56
CA VAL A 121 -2.04 0.02 -6.79
C VAL A 121 -1.72 -0.55 -5.41
N THR A 122 -0.46 -0.54 -5.04
CA THR A 122 0.00 -1.27 -3.86
C THR A 122 0.99 -0.44 -3.05
N HIS A 123 0.99 -0.63 -1.74
CA HIS A 123 1.91 0.01 -0.81
C HIS A 123 2.45 -1.00 0.19
N ASP A 124 3.73 -0.92 0.53
CA ASP A 124 4.41 -1.71 1.56
C ASP A 124 4.19 -3.23 1.38
N ILE A 125 3.67 -3.97 2.37
CA ILE A 125 3.32 -5.40 2.26
C ILE A 125 2.39 -5.66 1.06
N GLY A 126 1.51 -4.70 0.74
CA GLY A 126 0.68 -4.77 -0.45
C GLY A 126 1.47 -4.93 -1.75
N ASN A 127 2.71 -4.39 -1.85
CA ASN A 127 3.60 -4.62 -2.99
C ASN A 127 3.97 -6.09 -3.14
N MET A 128 4.24 -6.73 -2.01
CA MET A 128 4.66 -8.14 -1.96
C MET A 128 3.51 -9.06 -2.38
N VAL A 129 2.30 -8.79 -1.88
CA VAL A 129 1.07 -9.49 -2.29
C VAL A 129 0.75 -9.22 -3.76
N GLY A 130 0.87 -7.96 -4.20
CA GLY A 130 0.64 -7.53 -5.59
C GLY A 130 1.60 -8.19 -6.58
N TYR A 131 2.89 -8.31 -6.23
CA TYR A 131 3.87 -9.04 -7.03
C TYR A 131 3.51 -10.52 -7.14
N ALA A 132 3.22 -11.18 -6.01
CA ALA A 132 2.82 -12.58 -6.01
C ALA A 132 1.51 -12.81 -6.79
N PHE A 133 0.55 -11.87 -6.71
CA PHE A 133 -0.67 -11.92 -7.51
C PHE A 133 -0.39 -11.81 -9.01
N ALA A 134 0.42 -10.84 -9.41
CA ALA A 134 0.77 -10.63 -10.82
C ALA A 134 1.56 -11.82 -11.39
N ALA A 135 2.48 -12.40 -10.61
CA ALA A 135 3.27 -13.55 -11.01
C ALA A 135 2.43 -14.82 -11.18
N GLN A 136 1.46 -15.05 -10.30
CA GLN A 136 0.54 -16.19 -10.38
C GLN A 136 -0.58 -16.00 -11.44
N ASN A 137 -0.82 -14.77 -11.88
CA ASN A 137 -1.88 -14.42 -12.84
C ASN A 137 -1.31 -13.61 -14.01
N ARG A 138 -0.26 -14.13 -14.65
CA ARG A 138 0.43 -13.49 -15.78
C ARG A 138 -0.53 -13.15 -16.89
N GLY A 139 -0.43 -11.91 -17.39
CA GLY A 139 -1.35 -11.38 -18.42
C GLY A 139 -2.69 -10.83 -17.90
N ARG A 140 -3.04 -11.06 -16.64
CA ARG A 140 -4.23 -10.45 -16.03
C ARG A 140 -3.99 -9.02 -15.54
N VAL A 141 -2.78 -8.76 -15.00
CA VAL A 141 -2.41 -7.43 -14.52
C VAL A 141 -2.01 -6.54 -15.69
N THR A 142 -2.75 -5.45 -15.90
CA THR A 142 -2.53 -4.53 -17.03
C THR A 142 -1.54 -3.42 -16.69
N ARG A 143 -1.53 -2.94 -15.46
CA ARG A 143 -0.64 -1.90 -14.92
C ARG A 143 -0.41 -2.14 -13.45
N TRP A 144 0.75 -1.73 -12.97
CA TRP A 144 1.07 -1.84 -11.56
C TRP A 144 1.70 -0.54 -11.05
N VAL A 145 1.06 0.10 -10.07
CA VAL A 145 1.67 1.14 -9.24
C VAL A 145 2.18 0.48 -7.97
N VAL A 146 3.48 0.57 -7.74
CA VAL A 146 4.17 -0.02 -6.59
C VAL A 146 4.80 1.10 -5.77
N MET A 147 4.54 1.13 -4.43
CA MET A 147 4.95 2.26 -3.60
C MET A 147 5.81 1.81 -2.41
N ASP A 148 6.99 2.35 -2.36
CA ASP A 148 7.91 2.56 -1.23
C ASP A 148 8.23 1.35 -0.33
N ALA A 149 8.20 0.12 -0.86
CA ALA A 149 8.74 -1.05 -0.17
C ALA A 149 9.24 -2.09 -1.18
N PRO A 150 10.44 -2.68 -0.96
CA PRO A 150 11.03 -3.66 -1.86
C PRO A 150 10.37 -5.04 -1.72
N LEU A 151 10.77 -5.97 -2.58
CA LEU A 151 10.24 -7.32 -2.62
C LEU A 151 11.20 -8.30 -1.94
N PRO A 152 10.75 -9.12 -0.99
CA PRO A 152 11.60 -10.09 -0.30
C PRO A 152 12.40 -10.96 -1.26
N GLY A 153 13.72 -11.05 -1.04
CA GLY A 153 14.64 -11.88 -1.80
C GLY A 153 14.96 -11.41 -3.22
N LEU A 154 14.48 -10.23 -3.64
CA LEU A 154 14.82 -9.62 -4.92
C LEU A 154 15.62 -8.33 -4.70
N GLY A 155 16.42 -7.93 -5.70
CA GLY A 155 17.22 -6.72 -5.63
C GLY A 155 18.21 -6.73 -4.48
N HIS A 156 18.29 -5.60 -3.79
CA HIS A 156 19.17 -5.40 -2.64
C HIS A 156 18.50 -5.77 -1.31
N TRP A 157 17.61 -6.77 -1.33
CA TRP A 157 16.86 -7.22 -0.15
C TRP A 157 17.75 -7.51 1.08
N ASP A 158 18.91 -8.14 0.87
CA ASP A 158 19.84 -8.45 1.97
C ASP A 158 20.40 -7.20 2.66
N ASP A 159 20.50 -6.09 1.97
CA ASP A 159 20.93 -4.81 2.54
C ASP A 159 19.77 -4.14 3.28
N VAL A 160 18.54 -4.26 2.75
CA VAL A 160 17.33 -3.79 3.43
C VAL A 160 17.15 -4.50 4.78
N VAL A 161 17.31 -5.82 4.83
CA VAL A 161 17.17 -6.60 6.07
C VAL A 161 18.25 -6.23 7.12
N LYS A 162 19.42 -5.76 6.68
CA LYS A 162 20.50 -5.32 7.58
C LYS A 162 20.36 -3.88 8.05
N ASP A 163 19.48 -3.09 7.45
CA ASP A 163 19.24 -1.70 7.84
C ASP A 163 18.58 -1.65 9.22
N GLN A 164 19.10 -0.80 10.11
CA GLN A 164 18.54 -0.64 11.45
C GLN A 164 17.09 -0.17 11.48
N ARG A 165 16.63 0.50 10.43
CA ARG A 165 15.23 0.96 10.29
C ARG A 165 14.25 -0.19 10.08
N THR A 166 14.72 -1.34 9.59
CA THR A 166 13.92 -2.54 9.29
C THR A 166 14.05 -3.63 10.37
N TRP A 167 14.54 -3.29 11.58
CA TRP A 167 14.68 -4.23 12.71
C TRP A 167 13.38 -5.02 12.97
N HIS A 168 12.23 -4.46 12.66
CA HIS A 168 10.92 -5.08 12.86
C HIS A 168 10.67 -6.29 11.94
N PHE A 169 11.47 -6.47 10.90
CA PHE A 169 11.39 -7.67 10.06
C PHE A 169 11.81 -8.96 10.80
N ASP A 170 12.59 -8.83 11.87
CA ASP A 170 12.96 -9.92 12.75
C ASP A 170 12.32 -9.80 14.16
N PHE A 171 11.42 -8.82 14.37
CA PHE A 171 10.74 -8.59 15.65
C PHE A 171 9.36 -9.28 15.65
N PHE A 172 9.37 -10.58 15.91
CA PHE A 172 8.16 -11.39 15.99
C PHE A 172 8.39 -12.61 16.90
N GLY A 173 7.33 -13.05 17.54
CA GLY A 173 7.35 -14.19 18.46
C GLY A 173 6.47 -13.93 19.68
N PRO A 174 6.30 -14.93 20.56
CA PRO A 174 5.39 -14.82 21.69
C PRO A 174 5.84 -13.77 22.73
N ASP A 175 7.14 -13.51 22.87
CA ASP A 175 7.64 -12.50 23.78
C ASP A 175 7.52 -11.10 23.21
N GLU A 176 7.76 -10.91 21.91
CA GLU A 176 7.54 -9.66 21.19
C GLU A 176 6.07 -9.27 21.21
N GLU A 177 5.16 -10.22 21.02
CA GLU A 177 3.72 -10.00 21.14
C GLU A 177 3.35 -9.51 22.55
N ARG A 178 3.90 -10.13 23.60
CA ARG A 178 3.68 -9.70 25.00
C ARG A 178 4.25 -8.31 25.28
N LEU A 179 5.35 -7.94 24.65
CA LEU A 179 5.94 -6.59 24.77
C LEU A 179 5.04 -5.53 24.15
N VAL A 180 4.35 -5.83 23.06
CA VAL A 180 3.48 -4.90 22.34
C VAL A 180 2.05 -4.88 22.88
N ALA A 181 1.57 -5.98 23.45
CA ALA A 181 0.21 -6.10 23.97
C ALA A 181 -0.18 -4.96 24.93
N GLY A 182 -1.24 -4.21 24.58
CA GLY A 182 -1.68 -3.01 25.28
C GLY A 182 -0.82 -1.76 25.02
N ARG A 183 0.12 -1.85 24.08
CA ARG A 183 1.01 -0.75 23.66
C ARG A 183 1.05 -0.61 22.14
N GLU A 184 0.03 -1.10 21.44
CA GLU A 184 -0.05 -1.12 19.96
C GLU A 184 0.12 0.29 19.40
N ARG A 185 -0.49 1.29 20.05
CA ARG A 185 -0.33 2.70 19.68
C ARG A 185 1.15 3.14 19.76
N LEU A 186 1.84 2.82 20.82
CA LEU A 186 3.25 3.16 20.98
C LEU A 186 4.13 2.47 19.93
N TYR A 187 3.80 1.20 19.63
CA TYR A 187 4.52 0.42 18.62
C TYR A 187 4.33 1.01 17.22
N LEU A 188 3.09 1.37 16.82
CA LEU A 188 2.80 2.00 15.53
C LEU A 188 3.36 3.40 15.42
N ASP A 189 3.30 4.21 16.49
CA ASP A 189 3.85 5.57 16.51
C ASP A 189 5.34 5.61 16.13
N ARG A 190 6.10 4.55 16.44
CA ARG A 190 7.48 4.48 16.01
C ARG A 190 7.61 4.53 14.49
N PHE A 191 6.80 3.75 13.76
CA PHE A 191 6.84 3.73 12.29
C PHE A 191 6.41 5.07 11.71
N TYR A 192 5.32 5.65 12.23
CA TYR A 192 4.87 6.96 11.78
C TYR A 192 5.89 8.06 12.06
N ASN A 193 6.61 7.99 13.18
CA ASN A 193 7.60 8.99 13.53
C ASN A 193 8.93 8.84 12.77
N GLU A 194 9.38 7.61 12.52
CA GLU A 194 10.70 7.36 11.95
C GLU A 194 10.71 7.27 10.43
N LEU A 195 9.59 6.83 9.83
CA LEU A 195 9.51 6.60 8.39
C LEU A 195 8.83 7.77 7.63
N SER A 196 8.30 8.78 8.32
CA SER A 196 7.77 9.99 7.69
C SER A 196 8.86 11.01 7.38
N ALA A 197 8.65 11.84 6.38
CA ALA A 197 9.41 13.08 6.18
C ALA A 197 9.04 14.14 7.24
N ASP A 198 7.72 14.27 7.53
CA ASP A 198 7.20 15.03 8.66
C ASP A 198 6.10 14.22 9.36
N PRO A 199 6.37 13.66 10.56
CA PRO A 199 5.39 12.86 11.31
C PRO A 199 4.07 13.57 11.65
N LYS A 200 4.02 14.90 11.55
CA LYS A 200 2.81 15.69 11.80
C LYS A 200 1.74 15.51 10.73
N HIS A 201 2.10 15.02 9.55
CA HIS A 201 1.13 14.71 8.50
C HIS A 201 0.23 13.53 8.85
N ILE A 202 0.68 12.62 9.73
CA ILE A 202 -0.15 11.54 10.26
C ILE A 202 -0.76 12.04 11.57
N ASP A 203 -1.98 12.55 11.49
CA ASP A 203 -2.64 13.20 12.62
C ASP A 203 -3.04 12.21 13.74
N GLU A 204 -3.41 12.77 14.88
CA GLU A 204 -3.78 11.98 16.06
C GLU A 204 -5.00 11.08 15.81
N ILE A 205 -5.95 11.53 15.00
CA ILE A 205 -7.16 10.75 14.68
C ILE A 205 -6.78 9.53 13.85
N THR A 206 -5.93 9.70 12.86
CA THR A 206 -5.40 8.62 12.01
C THR A 206 -4.63 7.60 12.84
N ARG A 207 -3.73 8.07 13.71
CA ARG A 207 -2.94 7.19 14.60
C ARG A 207 -3.82 6.40 15.57
N GLN A 208 -4.86 7.03 16.14
CA GLN A 208 -5.82 6.34 17.02
C GLN A 208 -6.65 5.32 16.25
N HIS A 209 -7.07 5.64 15.02
CA HIS A 209 -7.84 4.74 14.17
C HIS A 209 -7.08 3.44 13.90
N TYR A 210 -5.86 3.52 13.40
CA TYR A 210 -5.07 2.32 13.12
C TYR A 210 -4.68 1.58 14.40
N ALA A 211 -4.30 2.28 15.46
CA ALA A 211 -4.01 1.64 16.75
C ALA A 211 -5.21 0.83 17.27
N ALA A 212 -6.44 1.32 17.11
CA ALA A 212 -7.64 0.59 17.50
C ALA A 212 -7.83 -0.70 16.69
N LEU A 213 -7.52 -0.68 15.37
CA LEU A 213 -7.59 -1.86 14.52
C LEU A 213 -6.51 -2.89 14.90
N TYR A 214 -5.29 -2.45 15.16
CA TYR A 214 -4.18 -3.32 15.58
C TYR A 214 -4.29 -3.81 17.03
N SER A 215 -5.15 -3.20 17.86
CA SER A 215 -5.46 -3.66 19.22
C SER A 215 -6.56 -4.73 19.28
N ARG A 216 -7.13 -5.12 18.12
CA ARG A 216 -8.11 -6.22 18.07
C ARG A 216 -7.44 -7.55 18.46
N PRO A 217 -8.19 -8.50 19.02
CA PRO A 217 -7.64 -9.80 19.39
C PRO A 217 -6.87 -10.44 18.24
N LYS A 218 -5.64 -10.89 18.48
CA LYS A 218 -4.70 -11.48 17.53
C LYS A 218 -4.17 -10.55 16.43
N ALA A 219 -4.56 -9.28 16.36
CA ALA A 219 -4.11 -8.39 15.27
C ALA A 219 -2.58 -8.23 15.23
N ILE A 220 -1.93 -8.03 16.39
CA ILE A 220 -0.46 -7.96 16.48
C ILE A 220 0.19 -9.30 16.15
N HIS A 221 -0.34 -10.42 16.64
CA HIS A 221 0.14 -11.76 16.28
C HIS A 221 0.17 -11.93 14.75
N ASN A 222 -0.92 -11.58 14.08
CA ASN A 222 -1.05 -11.72 12.63
C ASN A 222 -0.17 -10.72 11.86
N ALA A 223 -0.03 -9.50 12.36
CA ALA A 223 0.88 -8.52 11.81
C ALA A 223 2.34 -9.01 11.87
N PHE A 224 2.73 -9.65 12.97
CA PHE A 224 4.05 -10.27 13.10
C PHE A 224 4.22 -11.51 12.21
N ALA A 225 3.16 -12.27 12.00
CA ALA A 225 3.18 -13.41 11.06
C ALA A 225 3.44 -12.96 9.61
N GLN A 226 3.07 -11.73 9.23
CA GLN A 226 3.44 -11.13 7.95
C GLN A 226 4.95 -11.02 7.76
N PHE A 227 5.66 -10.54 8.79
CA PHE A 227 7.13 -10.40 8.77
C PHE A 227 7.82 -11.77 8.85
N ALA A 228 7.31 -12.68 9.69
CA ALA A 228 7.83 -14.03 9.81
C ALA A 228 7.80 -14.80 8.47
N ALA A 229 6.88 -14.47 7.57
CA ALA A 229 6.75 -15.08 6.26
C ALA A 229 7.81 -14.61 5.24
N PHE A 230 8.51 -13.50 5.45
CA PHE A 230 9.43 -12.90 4.46
C PHE A 230 10.51 -13.87 3.95
N ARG A 231 10.97 -14.80 4.80
CA ARG A 231 11.95 -15.84 4.38
C ARG A 231 11.34 -16.83 3.41
N GLN A 232 10.06 -17.15 3.52
CA GLN A 232 9.35 -17.98 2.55
C GLN A 232 9.03 -17.16 1.31
N ASP A 233 8.58 -15.92 1.47
CA ASP A 233 8.28 -15.01 0.36
C ASP A 233 9.50 -14.79 -0.54
N ALA A 234 10.71 -14.69 0.05
CA ALA A 234 11.95 -14.58 -0.72
C ALA A 234 12.17 -15.78 -1.65
N LYS A 235 11.88 -17.01 -1.17
CA LYS A 235 12.01 -18.24 -2.00
C LYS A 235 10.94 -18.26 -3.10
N ASP A 236 9.69 -17.92 -2.77
CA ASP A 236 8.61 -17.90 -3.72
C ASP A 236 8.83 -16.82 -4.79
N ASN A 237 9.32 -15.63 -4.40
CA ASN A 237 9.64 -14.56 -5.33
C ASN A 237 10.78 -14.93 -6.30
N GLN A 238 11.81 -15.63 -5.83
CA GLN A 238 12.85 -16.14 -6.71
C GLN A 238 12.32 -17.19 -7.68
N ALA A 239 11.40 -18.05 -7.23
CA ALA A 239 10.74 -19.02 -8.12
C ALA A 239 9.88 -18.32 -9.18
N PHE A 240 9.12 -17.29 -8.81
CA PHE A 240 8.36 -16.47 -9.76
C PHE A 240 9.28 -15.74 -10.76
N LEU A 241 10.41 -15.22 -10.30
CA LEU A 241 11.39 -14.56 -11.16
C LEU A 241 12.03 -15.53 -12.15
N ALA A 242 12.23 -16.79 -11.77
CA ALA A 242 12.76 -17.84 -12.67
C ALA A 242 11.82 -18.11 -13.86
N GLU A 243 10.52 -17.84 -13.74
CA GLU A 243 9.56 -17.87 -14.84
C GLU A 243 9.63 -16.63 -15.74
N GLY A 244 10.44 -15.64 -15.39
CA GLY A 244 10.65 -14.37 -16.09
C GLY A 244 10.08 -13.17 -15.35
N LYS A 245 10.60 -11.98 -15.69
CA LYS A 245 10.11 -10.72 -15.15
C LYS A 245 8.69 -10.40 -15.62
N LEU A 246 7.98 -9.57 -14.83
CA LEU A 246 6.71 -9.00 -15.23
C LEU A 246 6.92 -7.98 -16.37
N THR A 247 6.00 -7.93 -17.34
CA THR A 247 6.18 -7.13 -18.57
C THR A 247 5.20 -5.96 -18.73
N MET A 248 4.13 -5.92 -17.91
CA MET A 248 3.21 -4.80 -17.93
C MET A 248 3.89 -3.50 -17.49
N PRO A 249 3.36 -2.33 -17.86
CA PRO A 249 3.84 -1.05 -17.34
C PRO A 249 3.76 -0.99 -15.82
N VAL A 250 4.85 -0.50 -15.19
CA VAL A 250 4.98 -0.33 -13.74
C VAL A 250 5.37 1.12 -13.44
N LEU A 251 4.68 1.76 -12.51
CA LEU A 251 5.07 3.02 -11.92
C LEU A 251 5.61 2.76 -10.50
N ALA A 252 6.90 2.94 -10.30
CA ALA A 252 7.55 2.78 -9.02
C ALA A 252 7.67 4.14 -8.31
N ILE A 253 6.91 4.34 -7.23
CA ILE A 253 6.83 5.60 -6.49
C ILE A 253 7.58 5.45 -5.17
N GLY A 254 8.64 6.24 -4.96
CA GLY A 254 9.34 6.34 -3.68
C GLY A 254 9.17 7.70 -3.03
N GLY A 255 9.01 7.76 -1.72
CA GLY A 255 9.08 9.01 -0.97
C GLY A 255 10.50 9.56 -0.98
N GLU A 256 10.67 10.88 -1.17
CA GLU A 256 11.99 11.53 -1.27
C GLU A 256 12.90 11.22 -0.06
N LYS A 257 12.31 11.09 1.13
CA LYS A 257 13.02 10.82 2.40
C LYS A 257 13.06 9.33 2.77
N SER A 258 12.56 8.45 1.87
CA SER A 258 12.63 7.00 1.97
C SER A 258 13.47 6.43 0.82
N PHE A 259 12.90 5.63 -0.07
CA PHE A 259 13.61 5.07 -1.22
C PHE A 259 13.84 6.08 -2.36
N GLY A 260 13.05 7.13 -2.44
CA GLY A 260 13.15 8.16 -3.46
C GLY A 260 13.06 7.63 -4.88
N ILE A 261 13.78 8.30 -5.79
CA ILE A 261 13.83 7.91 -7.21
C ILE A 261 14.50 6.54 -7.42
N GLY A 262 15.37 6.13 -6.48
CA GLY A 262 16.09 4.85 -6.51
C GLY A 262 15.21 3.63 -6.32
N PHE A 263 13.97 3.80 -5.84
CA PHE A 263 13.03 2.70 -5.65
C PHE A 263 12.79 1.89 -6.93
N ALA A 264 12.77 2.55 -8.08
CA ALA A 264 12.61 1.88 -9.36
C ALA A 264 13.69 0.81 -9.62
N ASN A 265 14.93 1.05 -9.18
CA ASN A 265 16.01 0.07 -9.36
C ASN A 265 15.72 -1.25 -8.63
N GLU A 266 15.03 -1.20 -7.49
CA GLU A 266 14.60 -2.42 -6.76
C GLU A 266 13.51 -3.17 -7.54
N ILE A 267 12.60 -2.45 -8.16
CA ILE A 267 11.49 -3.04 -8.91
C ILE A 267 11.93 -3.54 -10.29
N GLU A 268 12.99 -3.00 -10.87
CA GLU A 268 13.59 -3.50 -12.12
C GLU A 268 14.12 -4.94 -12.02
N PHE A 269 14.38 -5.45 -10.80
CA PHE A 269 14.67 -6.87 -10.63
C PHE A 269 13.45 -7.75 -10.92
N ALA A 270 12.24 -7.27 -10.67
CA ALA A 270 10.99 -7.99 -10.82
C ALA A 270 10.23 -7.72 -12.14
N ALA A 271 10.45 -6.55 -12.77
CA ALA A 271 9.71 -6.10 -13.95
C ALA A 271 10.64 -5.46 -14.99
N THR A 272 10.18 -5.41 -16.26
CA THR A 272 10.99 -4.89 -17.39
C THR A 272 10.62 -3.47 -17.83
N ASN A 273 9.41 -3.02 -17.53
CA ASN A 273 8.88 -1.72 -17.96
C ASN A 273 8.55 -0.85 -16.74
N VAL A 274 9.61 -0.38 -16.05
CA VAL A 274 9.51 0.36 -14.79
C VAL A 274 9.79 1.84 -15.03
N ARG A 275 8.87 2.69 -14.59
CA ARG A 275 9.05 4.15 -14.55
C ARG A 275 9.27 4.61 -13.12
N PRO A 276 10.34 5.37 -12.86
CA PRO A 276 10.60 5.95 -11.55
C PRO A 276 9.76 7.21 -11.31
N LEU A 277 9.33 7.39 -10.06
CA LEU A 277 8.78 8.64 -9.54
C LEU A 277 9.22 8.84 -8.09
N SER A 278 9.69 10.03 -7.77
CA SER A 278 9.91 10.43 -6.37
C SER A 278 8.91 11.51 -5.97
N VAL A 279 8.25 11.31 -4.83
CA VAL A 279 7.33 12.31 -4.25
C VAL A 279 8.11 13.17 -3.28
N ALA A 280 8.23 14.46 -3.61
CA ALA A 280 8.94 15.43 -2.79
C ALA A 280 8.25 15.62 -1.43
N ASN A 281 9.04 15.88 -0.37
CA ASN A 281 8.56 16.09 0.99
C ASN A 281 7.71 14.93 1.54
N SER A 282 7.98 13.69 1.10
CA SER A 282 7.34 12.48 1.60
C SER A 282 8.39 11.47 2.05
N GLY A 283 8.08 10.77 3.12
CA GLY A 283 8.72 9.53 3.51
C GLY A 283 7.94 8.31 2.98
N HIS A 284 7.82 7.29 3.82
CA HIS A 284 7.13 6.04 3.49
C HIS A 284 5.60 6.21 3.32
N TRP A 285 4.99 7.13 4.05
CA TRP A 285 3.54 7.31 4.14
C TRP A 285 3.01 8.28 3.08
N LEU A 286 3.22 7.93 1.79
CA LEU A 286 2.98 8.85 0.66
C LEU A 286 1.54 9.35 0.59
N MET A 287 0.56 8.52 0.94
CA MET A 287 -0.86 8.88 0.90
C MET A 287 -1.24 9.85 2.00
N GLU A 288 -0.55 9.79 3.14
CA GLU A 288 -0.76 10.66 4.30
C GLU A 288 0.06 11.94 4.19
N GLU A 289 1.29 11.84 3.70
CA GLU A 289 2.20 13.00 3.66
C GLU A 289 1.98 13.89 2.44
N GLN A 290 1.71 13.30 1.27
CA GLN A 290 1.54 14.01 0.00
C GLN A 290 0.36 13.45 -0.81
N PRO A 291 -0.88 13.44 -0.26
CA PRO A 291 -2.02 12.76 -0.86
C PRO A 291 -2.33 13.24 -2.28
N GLU A 292 -2.38 14.56 -2.50
CA GLU A 292 -2.74 15.11 -3.81
C GLU A 292 -1.71 14.76 -4.91
N THR A 293 -0.42 14.90 -4.60
CA THR A 293 0.66 14.57 -5.52
C THR A 293 0.65 13.09 -5.86
N THR A 294 0.52 12.25 -4.83
CA THR A 294 0.52 10.78 -4.97
C THR A 294 -0.69 10.32 -5.77
N MET A 295 -1.90 10.77 -5.40
CA MET A 295 -3.13 10.40 -6.12
C MET A 295 -3.12 10.86 -7.58
N ASN A 296 -2.65 12.07 -7.87
CA ASN A 296 -2.58 12.58 -9.24
C ASN A 296 -1.61 11.77 -10.09
N ALA A 297 -0.47 11.34 -9.54
CA ALA A 297 0.48 10.48 -10.22
C ALA A 297 -0.13 9.10 -10.53
N ILE A 298 -0.79 8.48 -9.55
CA ILE A 298 -1.48 7.20 -9.71
C ILE A 298 -2.55 7.29 -10.81
N MET A 299 -3.46 8.26 -10.70
CA MET A 299 -4.56 8.44 -11.65
C MET A 299 -4.03 8.74 -13.05
N GLY A 300 -3.00 9.60 -13.17
CA GLY A 300 -2.37 9.89 -14.46
C GLY A 300 -1.82 8.65 -15.13
N PHE A 301 -1.11 7.81 -14.38
CA PHE A 301 -0.56 6.55 -14.90
C PHE A 301 -1.64 5.53 -15.29
N LEU A 302 -2.72 5.42 -14.51
CA LEU A 302 -3.82 4.52 -14.82
C LEU A 302 -4.62 4.95 -16.07
N ALA A 303 -4.69 6.26 -16.34
CA ALA A 303 -5.41 6.84 -17.49
C ALA A 303 -4.64 6.76 -18.81
N GLU A 304 -3.36 6.38 -18.81
CA GLU A 304 -2.57 6.26 -20.03
C GLU A 304 -3.13 5.18 -20.95
N LYS A 305 -3.18 5.47 -22.24
CA LYS A 305 -3.52 4.46 -23.25
C LYS A 305 -2.31 3.56 -23.51
N ASP A 306 -2.55 2.27 -23.70
CA ASP A 306 -1.49 1.38 -24.13
C ASP A 306 -0.98 1.84 -25.51
N SER A 307 0.33 2.14 -25.58
CA SER A 307 0.98 2.44 -26.87
C SER A 307 1.06 1.12 -27.64
N HIS A 308 0.26 1.00 -28.67
CA HIS A 308 0.28 -0.13 -29.62
C HIS A 308 1.56 -0.11 -30.46
#